data_6488f9c98f8ab33a361318165f2e537e
#
_entry.id   6488f9c98f8ab33a361318165f2e537e
#
_cell.length_a   1.000
_cell.length_b   1.000
_cell.length_c   1.000
_cell.angle_alpha   90.00
_cell.angle_beta   90.00
_cell.angle_gamma   90.00
#
_symmetry.space_group_name_H-M   'P 1'
#
loop_
_entity.id
_entity.type
_entity.pdbx_description
1 polymer ?
#
loop_
_entity_poly.entity_id
_entity_poly.type
_entity_poly.pdbx_seq_one_letter_code
_entity_poly.pdbx_strand_id
1 'polypeptide(L)'
;MALGSAALSVYTYAGTATSTMNVSVSVAHSCSIDSNPMAFGTYDGNASNAIEAIATIVSTCTSGAAALITMSAGASPGSGLAEAPVRRMTAGAGEYLVYQVYSDAARSTVWGNTAPTGVALTGTGVSQTLTAYGSVPP
;
A
#
# COMPACT_ATOMS: atom_id res chain seq x y z
N MET A 1 -74.54 -37.80 50.30
CA MET A 1 -73.60 -37.98 49.15
C MET A 1 -73.01 -36.60 48.78
N ALA A 2 -71.80 -36.35 49.13
CA ALA A 2 -71.11 -35.11 48.76
C ALA A 2 -70.31 -35.41 47.49
N LEU A 3 -70.67 -34.76 46.39
CA LEU A 3 -69.83 -34.78 45.15
C LEU A 3 -68.66 -33.81 45.31
N GLY A 4 -67.47 -34.35 45.50
CA GLY A 4 -66.25 -33.55 45.47
C GLY A 4 -65.88 -33.11 44.03
N SER A 5 -65.97 -31.81 43.81
CA SER A 5 -65.46 -31.24 42.59
C SER A 5 -63.91 -31.24 42.65
N ALA A 6 -63.27 -32.11 41.84
CA ALA A 6 -61.85 -32.01 41.63
C ALA A 6 -61.55 -30.84 40.69
N ALA A 7 -60.90 -29.81 41.21
CA ALA A 7 -60.36 -28.73 40.39
C ALA A 7 -59.11 -29.22 39.64
N LEU A 8 -59.23 -29.33 38.35
CA LEU A 8 -58.08 -29.58 37.45
C LEU A 8 -57.30 -28.27 37.29
N SER A 9 -56.16 -28.20 37.97
CA SER A 9 -55.20 -27.12 37.74
C SER A 9 -54.46 -27.36 36.42
N VAL A 10 -54.77 -26.57 35.42
CA VAL A 10 -54.02 -26.54 34.15
C VAL A 10 -52.77 -25.74 34.38
N TYR A 11 -51.68 -26.46 34.48
CA TYR A 11 -50.36 -25.77 34.44
C TYR A 11 -50.03 -25.43 33.00
N THR A 12 -50.08 -24.15 32.62
CA THR A 12 -49.57 -23.71 31.36
C THR A 12 -48.04 -23.65 31.46
N TYR A 13 -47.36 -24.55 30.82
CA TYR A 13 -45.91 -24.47 30.61
C TYR A 13 -45.66 -23.35 29.62
N ALA A 14 -44.99 -22.28 30.06
CA ALA A 14 -44.42 -21.32 29.14
C ALA A 14 -43.26 -22.00 28.41
N GLY A 15 -43.47 -22.36 27.16
CA GLY A 15 -42.39 -22.91 26.32
C GLY A 15 -41.31 -21.86 26.12
N THR A 16 -40.07 -22.29 26.31
CA THR A 16 -38.92 -21.42 25.96
C THR A 16 -38.72 -21.47 24.43
N ALA A 17 -38.89 -20.32 23.78
CA ALA A 17 -38.55 -20.17 22.38
C ALA A 17 -37.12 -19.58 22.27
N THR A 18 -36.25 -20.26 21.54
CA THR A 18 -34.89 -19.74 21.25
C THR A 18 -34.75 -19.52 19.77
N SER A 19 -34.07 -18.44 19.42
CA SER A 19 -33.73 -18.12 18.05
C SER A 19 -32.25 -17.73 17.99
N THR A 20 -31.59 -18.11 16.90
CA THR A 20 -30.21 -17.72 16.63
C THR A 20 -30.19 -16.52 15.68
N MET A 21 -29.43 -15.51 16.04
CA MET A 21 -29.16 -14.36 15.18
C MET A 21 -27.73 -14.50 14.66
N ASN A 22 -27.58 -14.55 13.34
CA ASN A 22 -26.27 -14.46 12.73
C ASN A 22 -25.81 -13.01 12.69
N VAL A 23 -24.69 -12.73 13.37
CA VAL A 23 -24.05 -11.42 13.32
C VAL A 23 -22.77 -11.59 12.51
N SER A 24 -22.66 -10.84 11.42
CA SER A 24 -21.47 -10.84 10.58
C SER A 24 -20.97 -9.41 10.39
N VAL A 25 -19.66 -9.25 10.33
CA VAL A 25 -18.98 -8.01 9.98
C VAL A 25 -17.88 -8.33 8.98
N SER A 26 -17.75 -7.53 7.95
CA SER A 26 -16.61 -7.57 7.04
C SER A 26 -15.77 -6.32 7.25
N VAL A 27 -14.45 -6.50 7.41
CA VAL A 27 -13.50 -5.39 7.47
C VAL A 27 -12.90 -5.22 6.09
N ALA A 28 -13.15 -4.07 5.48
CA ALA A 28 -12.50 -3.71 4.23
C ALA A 28 -11.05 -3.32 4.50
N HIS A 29 -10.11 -3.90 3.75
CA HIS A 29 -8.73 -3.46 3.76
C HIS A 29 -8.61 -2.12 3.04
N SER A 30 -7.91 -1.17 3.65
CA SER A 30 -7.63 0.13 3.06
C SER A 30 -6.19 0.52 3.33
N CYS A 31 -5.61 1.30 2.42
CA CYS A 31 -4.26 1.87 2.54
C CYS A 31 -4.30 3.35 2.18
N SER A 32 -3.51 4.13 2.88
CA SER A 32 -3.09 5.46 2.47
C SER A 32 -1.60 5.46 2.19
N ILE A 33 -1.17 6.34 1.28
CA ILE A 33 0.24 6.50 0.92
C ILE A 33 0.55 7.99 0.77
N ASP A 34 1.67 8.40 1.34
CA ASP A 34 2.25 9.72 1.21
C ASP A 34 3.71 9.60 0.83
N SER A 35 4.26 10.60 0.15
CA SER A 35 5.68 10.61 -0.22
C SER A 35 6.27 12.01 -0.12
N ASN A 36 7.51 12.09 0.33
CA ASN A 36 8.30 13.31 0.24
C ASN A 36 8.94 13.44 -1.14
N PRO A 37 9.18 14.67 -1.61
CA PRO A 37 9.90 14.90 -2.86
C PRO A 37 11.30 14.28 -2.84
N MET A 38 11.74 13.72 -3.98
CA MET A 38 13.12 13.32 -4.21
C MET A 38 13.84 14.49 -4.90
N ALA A 39 14.81 15.07 -4.21
CA ALA A 39 15.55 16.23 -4.69
C ALA A 39 17.01 15.85 -4.97
N PHE A 40 17.42 15.91 -6.22
CA PHE A 40 18.80 15.62 -6.65
C PHE A 40 19.75 16.84 -6.55
N GLY A 41 19.20 18.03 -6.26
CA GLY A 41 20.00 19.24 -6.23
C GLY A 41 20.39 19.73 -7.63
N THR A 42 21.59 20.31 -7.74
CA THR A 42 22.09 20.85 -9.00
C THR A 42 22.81 19.74 -9.78
N TYR A 43 22.44 19.56 -11.03
CA TYR A 43 23.12 18.65 -11.95
C TYR A 43 24.29 19.38 -12.64
N ASP A 44 25.47 18.77 -12.61
CA ASP A 44 26.65 19.20 -13.37
C ASP A 44 26.96 18.15 -14.42
N GLY A 45 26.75 18.48 -15.70
CA GLY A 45 27.01 17.59 -16.82
C GLY A 45 28.49 17.26 -17.07
N ASN A 46 29.43 17.87 -16.31
CA ASN A 46 30.85 17.54 -16.34
C ASN A 46 31.29 16.66 -15.15
N ALA A 47 30.36 16.35 -14.25
CA ALA A 47 30.64 15.50 -13.11
C ALA A 47 30.90 14.06 -13.57
N SER A 48 31.86 13.39 -12.95
CA SER A 48 32.21 11.98 -13.24
C SER A 48 31.47 10.99 -12.34
N ASN A 49 30.70 11.50 -11.37
CA ASN A 49 29.96 10.68 -10.42
C ASN A 49 28.46 10.89 -10.56
N ALA A 50 27.69 9.83 -10.34
CA ALA A 50 26.25 9.92 -10.26
C ALA A 50 25.81 10.83 -9.09
N ILE A 51 24.72 11.55 -9.29
CA ILE A 51 24.06 12.30 -8.21
C ILE A 51 23.02 11.38 -7.56
N GLU A 52 23.08 11.26 -6.26
CA GLU A 52 22.22 10.39 -5.49
C GLU A 52 21.26 11.19 -4.61
N ALA A 53 20.05 10.70 -4.47
CA ALA A 53 19.03 11.26 -3.57
C ALA A 53 18.23 10.14 -2.93
N ILE A 54 17.56 10.48 -1.85
CA ILE A 54 16.60 9.58 -1.19
C ILE A 54 15.26 10.31 -1.03
N ALA A 55 14.19 9.53 -1.06
CA ALA A 55 12.86 10.00 -0.67
C ALA A 55 12.21 9.00 0.26
N THR A 56 11.33 9.49 1.10
CA THR A 56 10.58 8.68 2.06
C THR A 56 9.16 8.49 1.55
N ILE A 57 8.68 7.27 1.61
CA ILE A 57 7.30 6.89 1.32
C ILE A 57 6.70 6.35 2.62
N VAL A 58 5.58 6.91 3.05
CA VAL A 58 4.87 6.47 4.24
C VAL A 58 3.57 5.81 3.80
N SER A 59 3.37 4.56 4.21
CA SER A 59 2.15 3.82 3.95
C SER A 59 1.49 3.43 5.26
N THR A 60 0.18 3.63 5.36
CA THR A 60 -0.62 3.19 6.49
C THR A 60 -1.75 2.32 5.97
N CYS A 61 -1.65 1.02 6.21
CA CYS A 61 -2.64 0.04 5.78
C CYS A 61 -3.30 -0.61 6.99
N THR A 62 -4.57 -1.00 6.84
CA THR A 62 -5.29 -1.83 7.82
C THR A 62 -4.44 -3.05 8.18
N SER A 63 -4.43 -3.43 9.45
CA SER A 63 -3.69 -4.61 9.93
C SER A 63 -4.07 -5.87 9.15
N GLY A 64 -3.06 -6.60 8.67
CA GLY A 64 -3.22 -7.79 7.84
C GLY A 64 -3.50 -7.53 6.36
N ALA A 65 -3.66 -6.27 5.94
CA ALA A 65 -3.83 -5.95 4.52
C ALA A 65 -2.54 -6.22 3.75
N ALA A 66 -2.61 -7.03 2.71
CA ALA A 66 -1.51 -7.17 1.76
C ALA A 66 -1.52 -5.98 0.80
N ALA A 67 -0.40 -5.28 0.69
CA ALA A 67 -0.23 -4.15 -0.20
C ALA A 67 1.05 -4.31 -1.04
N LEU A 68 1.01 -3.77 -2.24
CA LEU A 68 2.13 -3.72 -3.15
C LEU A 68 2.32 -2.28 -3.60
N ILE A 69 3.48 -1.71 -3.31
CA ILE A 69 3.83 -0.36 -3.75
C ILE A 69 4.68 -0.46 -5.00
N THR A 70 4.16 0.07 -6.09
CA THR A 70 4.84 0.14 -7.38
C THR A 70 5.14 1.59 -7.75
N MET A 71 6.06 1.79 -8.68
CA MET A 71 6.49 3.12 -9.07
C MET A 71 6.51 3.26 -10.59
N SER A 72 5.70 4.14 -11.11
CA SER A 72 5.57 4.39 -12.55
C SER A 72 6.81 5.04 -13.17
N ALA A 73 6.80 5.18 -14.49
CA ALA A 73 7.83 5.91 -15.23
C ALA A 73 7.78 7.42 -15.06
N GLY A 74 6.77 7.95 -14.35
CA GLY A 74 6.59 9.39 -14.14
C GLY A 74 5.91 10.10 -15.31
N ALA A 75 5.90 11.44 -15.26
CA ALA A 75 5.18 12.28 -16.23
C ALA A 75 5.89 12.38 -17.59
N SER A 76 7.18 12.14 -17.65
CA SER A 76 7.99 12.21 -18.89
C SER A 76 8.70 10.87 -19.13
N PRO A 77 7.97 9.78 -19.39
CA PRO A 77 8.56 8.47 -19.52
C PRO A 77 9.48 8.36 -20.76
N GLY A 78 10.57 7.62 -20.61
CA GLY A 78 11.37 7.14 -21.74
C GLY A 78 10.82 5.80 -22.26
N SER A 79 11.54 5.20 -23.21
CA SER A 79 11.19 3.91 -23.80
C SER A 79 11.65 2.76 -22.89
N GLY A 80 10.96 2.55 -21.78
CA GLY A 80 11.23 1.46 -20.84
C GLY A 80 10.02 0.54 -20.69
N LEU A 81 10.26 -0.61 -20.06
CA LEU A 81 9.21 -1.56 -19.68
C LEU A 81 8.67 -1.22 -18.29
N ALA A 82 7.50 -1.75 -17.96
CA ALA A 82 6.88 -1.49 -16.66
C ALA A 82 7.72 -2.02 -15.48
N GLU A 83 8.43 -3.13 -15.67
CA GLU A 83 9.38 -3.70 -14.69
C GLU A 83 10.69 -2.91 -14.58
N ALA A 84 11.09 -2.21 -15.64
CA ALA A 84 12.29 -1.39 -15.69
C ALA A 84 11.99 -0.07 -16.41
N PRO A 85 11.20 0.81 -15.79
CA PRO A 85 10.79 2.06 -16.41
C PRO A 85 11.97 3.00 -16.59
N VAL A 86 12.07 3.62 -17.76
CA VAL A 86 12.99 4.72 -18.00
C VAL A 86 12.34 6.03 -17.56
N ARG A 87 12.88 6.61 -16.50
CA ARG A 87 12.40 7.84 -15.89
C ARG A 87 13.20 9.02 -16.36
N ARG A 88 12.50 10.11 -16.66
CA ARG A 88 13.14 11.34 -17.13
C ARG A 88 12.56 12.55 -16.42
N MET A 89 13.44 13.47 -16.08
CA MET A 89 13.08 14.85 -15.73
C MET A 89 13.17 15.71 -16.99
N THR A 90 12.29 16.68 -17.13
CA THR A 90 12.36 17.67 -18.23
C THR A 90 12.73 19.03 -17.68
N ALA A 91 13.64 19.71 -18.36
CA ALA A 91 13.95 21.11 -18.15
C ALA A 91 13.15 22.04 -19.08
N GLY A 92 12.24 21.48 -19.88
CA GLY A 92 11.50 22.17 -20.94
C GLY A 92 12.12 21.95 -22.31
N ALA A 93 11.49 22.47 -23.37
CA ALA A 93 12.00 22.47 -24.75
C ALA A 93 12.48 21.13 -25.31
N GLY A 94 12.05 19.98 -24.76
CA GLY A 94 12.44 18.64 -25.23
C GLY A 94 13.77 18.14 -24.68
N GLU A 95 14.36 18.86 -23.73
CA GLU A 95 15.55 18.39 -23.01
C GLU A 95 15.16 17.50 -21.84
N TYR A 96 15.82 16.37 -21.72
CA TYR A 96 15.53 15.36 -20.70
C TYR A 96 16.81 14.90 -19.99
N LEU A 97 16.68 14.75 -18.68
CA LEU A 97 17.69 14.12 -17.85
C LEU A 97 17.13 12.79 -17.33
N VAL A 98 17.82 11.71 -17.62
CA VAL A 98 17.44 10.38 -17.16
C VAL A 98 17.79 10.22 -15.69
N TYR A 99 16.90 9.61 -14.93
CA TYR A 99 17.14 9.20 -13.54
C TYR A 99 16.55 7.82 -13.31
N GLN A 100 17.00 7.16 -12.26
CA GLN A 100 16.43 5.89 -11.85
C GLN A 100 16.11 5.89 -10.36
N VAL A 101 15.13 5.08 -9.98
CA VAL A 101 14.74 4.88 -8.59
C VAL A 101 14.82 3.41 -8.26
N TYR A 102 15.39 3.11 -7.10
CA TYR A 102 15.66 1.78 -6.61
C TYR A 102 14.98 1.55 -5.26
N SER A 103 14.65 0.32 -4.98
CA SER A 103 14.06 -0.11 -3.71
C SER A 103 15.11 -0.45 -2.64
N ASP A 104 16.40 -0.50 -3.01
CA ASP A 104 17.49 -0.86 -2.13
C ASP A 104 18.59 0.21 -2.09
N ALA A 105 19.29 0.29 -0.96
CA ALA A 105 20.35 1.28 -0.74
C ALA A 105 21.56 1.07 -1.65
N ALA A 106 21.80 -0.15 -2.11
CA ALA A 106 22.87 -0.47 -3.06
C ALA A 106 22.55 -0.03 -4.49
N ARG A 107 21.30 0.43 -4.74
CA ARG A 107 20.80 0.84 -6.06
C ARG A 107 20.98 -0.25 -7.13
N SER A 108 20.68 -1.47 -6.74
CA SER A 108 20.79 -2.66 -7.60
C SER A 108 19.44 -3.13 -8.13
N THR A 109 18.35 -2.85 -7.39
CA THR A 109 16.99 -3.30 -7.69
C THR A 109 16.13 -2.13 -8.10
N VAL A 110 15.85 -2.00 -9.39
CA VAL A 110 14.97 -0.95 -9.92
C VAL A 110 13.57 -1.12 -9.34
N TRP A 111 13.02 -0.05 -8.78
CA TRP A 111 11.64 -0.03 -8.31
C TRP A 111 10.69 0.20 -9.50
N GLY A 112 10.15 -0.88 -10.01
CA GLY A 112 9.31 -0.86 -11.21
C GLY A 112 7.81 -0.77 -10.90
N ASN A 113 7.02 -0.86 -11.96
CA ASN A 113 5.56 -0.76 -11.91
C ASN A 113 4.89 -2.13 -12.15
N THR A 114 5.50 -3.19 -11.66
CA THR A 114 4.96 -4.56 -11.74
C THR A 114 5.09 -5.26 -10.40
N ALA A 115 4.36 -6.35 -10.21
CA ALA A 115 4.41 -7.11 -8.96
C ALA A 115 5.83 -7.59 -8.59
N PRO A 116 6.64 -8.15 -9.52
CA PRO A 116 8.00 -8.62 -9.21
C PRO A 116 8.98 -7.51 -8.84
N THR A 117 8.71 -6.26 -9.27
CA THR A 117 9.63 -5.13 -9.09
C THR A 117 9.07 -4.05 -8.15
N GLY A 118 7.87 -4.26 -7.64
CA GLY A 118 7.28 -3.48 -6.56
C GLY A 118 7.76 -3.95 -5.18
N VAL A 119 7.49 -3.16 -4.17
CA VAL A 119 7.77 -3.50 -2.77
C VAL A 119 6.49 -3.95 -2.11
N ALA A 120 6.45 -5.23 -1.72
CA ALA A 120 5.33 -5.79 -0.99
C ALA A 120 5.43 -5.46 0.50
N LEU A 121 4.30 -5.17 1.13
CA LEU A 121 4.20 -4.98 2.56
C LEU A 121 2.89 -5.58 3.10
N THR A 122 2.88 -5.88 4.38
CA THR A 122 1.67 -6.25 5.11
C THR A 122 1.33 -5.12 6.07
N GLY A 123 0.10 -4.64 6.00
CA GLY A 123 -0.38 -3.58 6.87
C GLY A 123 -0.33 -3.98 8.34
N THR A 124 0.08 -3.05 9.18
CA THR A 124 0.19 -3.24 10.63
C THR A 124 -0.83 -2.42 11.41
N GLY A 125 -1.64 -1.63 10.73
CA GLY A 125 -2.56 -0.66 11.35
C GLY A 125 -1.90 0.65 11.75
N VAL A 126 -0.57 0.75 11.61
CA VAL A 126 0.22 1.97 11.86
C VAL A 126 1.07 2.30 10.65
N SER A 127 1.60 3.52 10.63
CA SER A 127 2.46 4.00 9.54
C SER A 127 3.74 3.16 9.41
N GLN A 128 4.04 2.76 8.18
CA GLN A 128 5.24 2.06 7.78
C GLN A 128 6.00 2.91 6.78
N THR A 129 7.30 3.04 6.98
CA THR A 129 8.16 3.89 6.16
C THR A 129 9.01 3.06 5.23
N LEU A 130 9.04 3.44 3.96
CA LEU A 130 9.89 2.89 2.91
C LEU A 130 10.83 3.99 2.42
N THR A 131 12.02 3.63 2.04
CA THR A 131 12.98 4.56 1.44
C THR A 131 13.15 4.24 -0.05
N ALA A 132 12.98 5.25 -0.88
CA ALA A 132 13.29 5.20 -2.30
C ALA A 132 14.68 5.81 -2.53
N TYR A 133 15.51 5.13 -3.29
CA TYR A 133 16.89 5.54 -3.58
C TYR A 133 16.99 5.98 -5.03
N GLY A 134 17.27 7.24 -5.25
CA GLY A 134 17.40 7.83 -6.58
C GLY A 134 18.84 7.94 -7.04
N SER A 135 19.04 7.85 -8.34
CA SER A 135 20.33 8.11 -8.97
C SER A 135 20.14 8.78 -10.33
N VAL A 136 20.91 9.83 -10.58
CA VAL A 136 21.11 10.45 -11.90
C VAL A 136 22.51 10.08 -12.34
N PRO A 137 22.68 9.42 -13.49
CA PRO A 137 24.02 9.09 -14.01
C PRO A 137 24.80 10.37 -14.33
N PRO A 138 26.13 10.29 -14.38
CA PRO A 138 27.01 11.39 -14.76
C PRO A 138 26.85 11.78 -16.22
#